data_ffbdb549bb1a761019782e8081376d02
#
_entry.id   ffbdb549bb1a761019782e8081376d02
#
_cell.length_a   1.000
_cell.length_b   1.000
_cell.length_c   1.000
_cell.angle_alpha   90.00
_cell.angle_beta   90.00
_cell.angle_gamma   90.00
#
_symmetry.space_group_name_H-M   'P 1'
#
loop_
_entity.id
_entity.type
_entity.pdbx_description
1 polymer ?
#
loop_
_entity_poly.entity_id
_entity_poly.type
_entity_poly.pdbx_seq_one_letter_code
_entity_poly.pdbx_strand_id
1 'polypeptide(L)'
;MNFTLKVLGTASALPTTERYPSAQVLDVRGRLFMIDCGEGAQMQLRRAGVSFLKIEHICLSHIHGDHLFGLFGLLSTMGVLGRSSDLNIYAPPSFRGVLDFFMANFGDGIKFGINLVELNMKEPERVYESRTAELLAFPMNHRIKTFGFIIREKMPPYNVHKEAISRYGLSLTEIGTLKRGEDVLRPGGTVIPNGEAAYIPYQPRSYAYCSDTAPFPELAEWIKGVDLLYHEATFPAEMFEMAVKTFHSTTLQAAQTARDAGVGRLLVGHYSSRFPSVDFYLDELKTVFPNTELAHDLDEFEIPLLKN
;
A
#
# COMPACT_ATOMS: atom_id res chain seq x y z
N MET A 1 -8.94 -7.04 13.57
CA MET A 1 -8.95 -5.91 12.60
C MET A 1 -7.83 -6.19 11.60
N ASN A 2 -8.19 -6.56 10.37
CA ASN A 2 -7.20 -6.97 9.37
C ASN A 2 -6.35 -5.79 8.92
N PHE A 3 -5.08 -6.02 8.74
CA PHE A 3 -4.15 -5.21 7.94
C PHE A 3 -3.18 -6.22 7.32
N THR A 4 -3.57 -6.72 6.15
CA THR A 4 -2.95 -7.90 5.55
C THR A 4 -2.64 -7.64 4.09
N LEU A 5 -1.40 -7.86 3.71
CA LEU A 5 -0.94 -7.80 2.33
C LEU A 5 -0.98 -9.20 1.71
N LYS A 6 -1.58 -9.34 0.54
CA LYS A 6 -1.48 -10.51 -0.34
C LYS A 6 -0.68 -10.13 -1.57
N VAL A 7 0.41 -10.81 -1.81
CA VAL A 7 1.24 -10.63 -3.01
C VAL A 7 0.70 -11.55 -4.10
N LEU A 8 0.34 -11.00 -5.24
CA LEU A 8 -0.25 -11.75 -6.36
C LEU A 8 0.75 -12.00 -7.48
N GLY A 9 1.78 -11.17 -7.59
CA GLY A 9 2.81 -11.31 -8.62
C GLY A 9 4.07 -10.55 -8.24
N THR A 10 5.22 -11.15 -8.55
CA THR A 10 6.55 -10.68 -8.15
C THR A 10 7.54 -10.59 -9.31
N ALA A 11 7.11 -10.89 -10.55
CA ALA A 11 7.97 -10.78 -11.73
C ALA A 11 8.11 -9.33 -12.21
N SER A 12 9.32 -8.99 -12.66
CA SER A 12 9.65 -7.77 -13.39
C SER A 12 9.63 -8.03 -14.90
N ALA A 13 8.96 -7.16 -15.64
CA ALA A 13 8.86 -7.10 -17.11
C ALA A 13 8.24 -8.34 -17.76
N LEU A 14 8.76 -9.53 -17.51
CA LEU A 14 8.34 -10.76 -18.16
C LEU A 14 7.75 -11.75 -17.14
N PRO A 15 6.53 -12.29 -17.38
CA PRO A 15 6.04 -13.38 -16.58
C PRO A 15 6.93 -14.63 -16.76
N THR A 16 6.98 -15.45 -15.72
CA THR A 16 7.64 -16.77 -15.78
C THR A 16 6.62 -17.85 -15.48
N THR A 17 7.03 -19.12 -15.49
CA THR A 17 6.16 -20.22 -15.07
C THR A 17 5.82 -20.16 -13.58
N GLU A 18 6.67 -19.53 -12.78
CA GLU A 18 6.57 -19.50 -11.32
C GLU A 18 6.12 -18.13 -10.77
N ARG A 19 6.30 -17.04 -11.56
CA ARG A 19 6.04 -15.68 -11.10
C ARG A 19 5.19 -14.91 -12.10
N TYR A 20 4.09 -14.35 -11.62
CA TYR A 20 3.23 -13.44 -12.35
C TYR A 20 3.74 -11.99 -12.24
N PRO A 21 3.41 -11.11 -13.23
CA PRO A 21 3.69 -9.68 -13.16
C PRO A 21 3.10 -8.99 -11.93
N SER A 22 3.62 -7.79 -11.64
CA SER A 22 3.33 -7.03 -10.43
C SER A 22 1.84 -6.85 -10.15
N ALA A 23 1.41 -7.36 -9.02
CA ALA A 23 0.07 -7.15 -8.47
C ALA A 23 0.04 -7.48 -6.97
N GLN A 24 -0.67 -6.68 -6.19
CA GLN A 24 -0.84 -6.89 -4.76
C GLN A 24 -2.25 -6.48 -4.31
N VAL A 25 -2.73 -7.03 -3.19
CA VAL A 25 -3.94 -6.56 -2.52
C VAL A 25 -3.67 -6.35 -1.05
N LEU A 26 -3.96 -5.16 -0.56
CA LEU A 26 -3.91 -4.81 0.85
C LEU A 26 -5.33 -4.74 1.41
N ASP A 27 -5.63 -5.54 2.43
CA ASP A 27 -6.85 -5.46 3.22
C ASP A 27 -6.63 -4.57 4.46
N VAL A 28 -7.25 -3.39 4.46
CA VAL A 28 -7.25 -2.49 5.62
C VAL A 28 -8.64 -2.47 6.24
N ARG A 29 -8.83 -3.27 7.28
CA ARG A 29 -10.10 -3.36 8.03
C ARG A 29 -11.31 -3.73 7.16
N GLY A 30 -11.10 -4.60 6.16
CA GLY A 30 -12.13 -5.05 5.22
C GLY A 30 -12.26 -4.18 3.97
N ARG A 31 -11.48 -3.10 3.84
CA ARG A 31 -11.38 -2.30 2.61
C ARG A 31 -10.18 -2.76 1.80
N LEU A 32 -10.42 -3.14 0.56
CA LEU A 32 -9.39 -3.69 -0.31
C LEU A 32 -8.81 -2.61 -1.24
N PHE A 33 -7.50 -2.45 -1.16
CA PHE A 33 -6.68 -1.67 -2.10
C PHE A 33 -5.89 -2.64 -2.97
N MET A 34 -6.12 -2.63 -4.26
CA MET A 34 -5.27 -3.32 -5.21
C MET A 34 -4.15 -2.38 -5.67
N ILE A 35 -2.92 -2.86 -5.69
CA ILE A 35 -1.75 -2.09 -6.09
C ILE A 35 -1.13 -2.81 -7.28
N ASP A 36 -1.09 -2.13 -8.40
CA ASP A 36 -0.80 -2.66 -9.73
C ASP A 36 -1.73 -3.82 -10.13
N CYS A 37 -1.80 -4.10 -11.41
CA CYS A 37 -2.65 -5.15 -11.97
C CYS A 37 -2.01 -5.71 -13.24
N GLY A 38 -0.89 -6.40 -13.09
CA GLY A 38 -0.20 -7.07 -14.18
C GLY A 38 -0.99 -8.23 -14.78
N GLU A 39 -0.52 -8.76 -15.88
CA GLU A 39 -1.17 -9.87 -16.57
C GLU A 39 -1.38 -11.06 -15.64
N GLY A 40 -2.57 -11.66 -15.70
CA GLY A 40 -2.94 -12.81 -14.86
C GLY A 40 -3.36 -12.46 -13.43
N ALA A 41 -3.33 -11.18 -13.03
CA ALA A 41 -3.70 -10.74 -11.67
C ALA A 41 -5.09 -11.22 -11.25
N GLN A 42 -6.08 -11.25 -12.14
CA GLN A 42 -7.42 -11.78 -11.81
C GLN A 42 -7.41 -13.29 -11.50
N MET A 43 -6.52 -14.06 -12.09
CA MET A 43 -6.38 -15.50 -11.78
C MET A 43 -5.73 -15.68 -10.41
N GLN A 44 -4.75 -14.86 -10.09
CA GLN A 44 -4.10 -14.84 -8.79
C GLN A 44 -5.07 -14.35 -7.68
N LEU A 45 -5.92 -13.36 -7.94
CA LEU A 45 -7.00 -12.97 -7.03
C LEU A 45 -7.93 -14.13 -6.68
N ARG A 46 -8.31 -14.96 -7.68
CA ARG A 46 -9.12 -16.17 -7.44
C ARG A 46 -8.39 -17.18 -6.56
N ARG A 47 -7.10 -17.44 -6.87
CA ARG A 47 -6.27 -18.38 -6.08
C ARG A 47 -6.11 -17.89 -4.63
N ALA A 48 -5.93 -16.59 -4.45
CA ALA A 48 -5.82 -15.96 -3.13
C ALA A 48 -7.17 -15.81 -2.39
N GLY A 49 -8.29 -16.24 -2.98
CA GLY A 49 -9.62 -16.13 -2.36
C GLY A 49 -10.14 -14.69 -2.22
N VAL A 50 -9.64 -13.75 -3.04
CA VAL A 50 -10.03 -12.34 -2.98
C VAL A 50 -11.24 -12.09 -3.90
N SER A 51 -12.29 -11.50 -3.34
CA SER A 51 -13.47 -11.11 -4.11
C SER A 51 -13.21 -9.85 -4.93
N PHE A 52 -13.37 -9.93 -6.25
CA PHE A 52 -13.22 -8.81 -7.18
C PHE A 52 -14.16 -7.64 -6.83
N LEU A 53 -15.40 -7.96 -6.42
CA LEU A 53 -16.42 -6.96 -6.11
C LEU A 53 -16.13 -6.17 -4.83
N LYS A 54 -15.24 -6.67 -3.96
CA LYS A 54 -14.80 -5.98 -2.74
C LYS A 54 -13.61 -5.04 -2.95
N ILE A 55 -12.97 -5.07 -4.12
CA ILE A 55 -11.89 -4.14 -4.44
C ILE A 55 -12.52 -2.77 -4.70
N GLU A 56 -12.26 -1.80 -3.84
CA GLU A 56 -12.80 -0.43 -3.91
C GLU A 56 -11.82 0.55 -4.55
N HIS A 57 -10.51 0.24 -4.46
CA HIS A 57 -9.44 1.12 -4.89
C HIS A 57 -8.41 0.32 -5.70
N ILE A 58 -7.98 0.86 -6.85
CA ILE A 58 -6.87 0.34 -7.65
C ILE A 58 -5.83 1.44 -7.80
N CYS A 59 -4.62 1.19 -7.34
CA CYS A 59 -3.49 2.10 -7.38
C CYS A 59 -2.54 1.61 -8.47
N LEU A 60 -2.44 2.31 -9.58
CA LEU A 60 -1.50 1.99 -10.66
C LEU A 60 -0.25 2.84 -10.51
N SER A 61 0.87 2.19 -10.27
CA SER A 61 2.15 2.88 -10.12
C SER A 61 2.56 3.58 -11.41
N HIS A 62 2.45 2.88 -12.54
CA HIS A 62 2.75 3.39 -13.88
C HIS A 62 2.10 2.52 -14.97
N ILE A 63 2.33 2.86 -16.25
CA ILE A 63 1.64 2.24 -17.38
C ILE A 63 2.48 1.21 -18.15
N HIS A 64 3.58 0.67 -17.59
CA HIS A 64 4.22 -0.49 -18.19
C HIS A 64 3.29 -1.70 -18.13
N GLY A 65 3.42 -2.61 -19.10
CA GLY A 65 2.49 -3.71 -19.29
C GLY A 65 2.43 -4.68 -18.11
N ASP A 66 3.57 -4.94 -17.48
CA ASP A 66 3.70 -5.80 -16.30
C ASP A 66 3.05 -5.23 -15.02
N HIS A 67 2.63 -3.97 -15.04
CA HIS A 67 1.86 -3.33 -13.97
C HIS A 67 0.40 -3.07 -14.33
N LEU A 68 0.01 -3.21 -15.61
CA LEU A 68 -1.28 -2.72 -16.09
C LEU A 68 -2.14 -3.76 -16.84
N PHE A 69 -1.56 -4.68 -17.62
CA PHE A 69 -2.32 -5.43 -18.62
C PHE A 69 -3.41 -6.36 -18.08
N GLY A 70 -3.35 -6.75 -16.81
CA GLY A 70 -4.41 -7.50 -16.16
C GLY A 70 -5.68 -6.70 -15.83
N LEU A 71 -5.56 -5.36 -15.76
CA LEU A 71 -6.65 -4.49 -15.34
C LEU A 71 -7.88 -4.60 -16.24
N PHE A 72 -7.69 -4.64 -17.54
CA PHE A 72 -8.81 -4.63 -18.50
C PHE A 72 -9.65 -5.90 -18.39
N GLY A 73 -9.01 -7.07 -18.22
CA GLY A 73 -9.70 -8.31 -17.94
C GLY A 73 -10.44 -8.29 -16.60
N LEU A 74 -9.85 -7.67 -15.58
CA LEU A 74 -10.47 -7.51 -14.26
C LEU A 74 -11.71 -6.61 -14.33
N LEU A 75 -11.64 -5.46 -15.01
CA LEU A 75 -12.76 -4.54 -15.20
C LEU A 75 -13.93 -5.23 -15.94
N SER A 76 -13.64 -5.94 -17.04
CA SER A 76 -14.63 -6.72 -17.76
C SER A 76 -15.29 -7.78 -16.87
N THR A 77 -14.50 -8.51 -16.09
CA THR A 77 -14.99 -9.51 -15.14
C THR A 77 -15.86 -8.89 -14.03
N MET A 78 -15.48 -7.73 -13.49
CA MET A 78 -16.30 -6.99 -12.53
C MET A 78 -17.68 -6.59 -13.15
N GLY A 79 -17.68 -6.19 -14.43
CA GLY A 79 -18.93 -5.91 -15.17
C GLY A 79 -19.81 -7.14 -15.29
N VAL A 80 -19.26 -8.28 -15.74
CA VAL A 80 -19.99 -9.55 -15.87
C VAL A 80 -20.55 -10.03 -14.52
N LEU A 81 -19.81 -9.82 -13.43
CA LEU A 81 -20.24 -10.16 -12.07
C LEU A 81 -21.27 -9.18 -11.49
N GLY A 82 -21.67 -8.16 -12.25
CA GLY A 82 -22.73 -7.22 -11.85
C GLY A 82 -22.29 -6.20 -10.80
N ARG A 83 -21.02 -5.77 -10.81
CA ARG A 83 -20.59 -4.66 -9.94
C ARG A 83 -21.49 -3.44 -10.15
N SER A 84 -21.97 -2.85 -9.07
CA SER A 84 -22.81 -1.65 -9.09
C SER A 84 -22.18 -0.47 -8.33
N SER A 85 -21.22 -0.72 -7.45
CA SER A 85 -20.51 0.33 -6.71
C SER A 85 -19.38 0.91 -7.57
N ASP A 86 -19.12 2.20 -7.42
CA ASP A 86 -18.03 2.87 -8.09
C ASP A 86 -16.67 2.25 -7.75
N LEU A 87 -15.74 2.34 -8.70
CA LEU A 87 -14.35 1.92 -8.55
C LEU A 87 -13.45 3.15 -8.65
N ASN A 88 -12.57 3.33 -7.66
CA ASN A 88 -11.60 4.41 -7.68
C ASN A 88 -10.27 3.88 -8.25
N ILE A 89 -9.76 4.55 -9.27
CA ILE A 89 -8.46 4.25 -9.88
C ILE A 89 -7.55 5.46 -9.72
N TYR A 90 -6.39 5.25 -9.11
CA TYR A 90 -5.32 6.24 -8.95
C TYR A 90 -4.21 5.89 -9.92
N ALA A 91 -3.89 6.77 -10.86
CA ALA A 91 -2.96 6.44 -11.94
C ALA A 91 -2.24 7.69 -12.48
N PRO A 92 -1.08 7.53 -13.14
CA PRO A 92 -0.48 8.63 -13.88
C PRO A 92 -1.41 9.21 -14.95
N PRO A 93 -1.29 10.50 -15.31
CA PRO A 93 -2.16 11.12 -16.33
C PRO A 93 -2.14 10.43 -17.70
N SER A 94 -1.03 9.75 -18.03
CA SER A 94 -0.90 8.95 -19.25
C SER A 94 -1.89 7.77 -19.34
N PHE A 95 -2.45 7.34 -18.21
CA PHE A 95 -3.43 6.25 -18.18
C PHE A 95 -4.81 6.68 -18.72
N ARG A 96 -5.19 7.96 -18.67
CA ARG A 96 -6.50 8.44 -19.12
C ARG A 96 -6.83 8.00 -20.53
N GLY A 97 -5.96 8.28 -21.49
CA GLY A 97 -6.21 7.90 -22.89
C GLY A 97 -6.34 6.39 -23.10
N VAL A 98 -5.63 5.59 -22.29
CA VAL A 98 -5.74 4.13 -22.34
C VAL A 98 -7.10 3.67 -21.79
N LEU A 99 -7.55 4.25 -20.68
CA LEU A 99 -8.88 3.97 -20.11
C LEU A 99 -9.99 4.39 -21.05
N ASP A 100 -9.92 5.59 -21.63
CA ASP A 100 -10.92 6.11 -22.56
C ASP A 100 -11.02 5.21 -23.81
N PHE A 101 -9.88 4.78 -24.37
CA PHE A 101 -9.87 3.83 -25.47
C PHE A 101 -10.52 2.50 -25.09
N PHE A 102 -10.18 1.95 -23.93
CA PHE A 102 -10.76 0.69 -23.46
C PHE A 102 -12.28 0.82 -23.26
N MET A 103 -12.73 1.88 -22.60
CA MET A 103 -14.16 2.10 -22.35
C MET A 103 -14.95 2.30 -23.66
N ALA A 104 -14.39 3.02 -24.63
CA ALA A 104 -15.04 3.26 -25.91
C ALA A 104 -15.19 1.98 -26.77
N ASN A 105 -14.27 1.02 -26.65
CA ASN A 105 -14.25 -0.17 -27.51
C ASN A 105 -14.72 -1.45 -26.81
N PHE A 106 -14.60 -1.52 -25.48
CA PHE A 106 -14.85 -2.75 -24.69
C PHE A 106 -15.71 -2.51 -23.44
N GLY A 107 -16.15 -1.28 -23.20
CA GLY A 107 -16.84 -0.87 -21.97
C GLY A 107 -18.33 -1.22 -21.87
N ASP A 108 -18.98 -1.78 -22.90
CA ASP A 108 -20.43 -2.02 -22.94
C ASP A 108 -20.98 -2.83 -21.76
N GLY A 109 -20.18 -3.76 -21.22
CA GLY A 109 -20.53 -4.58 -20.06
C GLY A 109 -20.27 -3.90 -18.70
N ILE A 110 -19.62 -2.74 -18.68
CA ILE A 110 -19.24 -2.03 -17.46
C ILE A 110 -20.30 -0.99 -17.14
N LYS A 111 -21.10 -1.24 -16.08
CA LYS A 111 -22.23 -0.36 -15.70
C LYS A 111 -21.99 0.34 -14.36
N PHE A 112 -20.81 0.22 -13.77
CA PHE A 112 -20.40 0.93 -12.57
C PHE A 112 -19.55 2.15 -12.93
N GLY A 113 -19.54 3.16 -12.07
CA GLY A 113 -18.70 4.34 -12.24
C GLY A 113 -17.22 4.03 -12.02
N ILE A 114 -16.35 4.59 -12.85
CA ILE A 114 -14.90 4.59 -12.66
C ILE A 114 -14.45 6.00 -12.36
N ASN A 115 -14.01 6.24 -11.14
CA ASN A 115 -13.49 7.52 -10.69
C ASN A 115 -11.96 7.50 -10.86
N LEU A 116 -11.45 8.11 -11.94
CA LEU A 116 -10.02 8.23 -12.19
C LEU A 116 -9.46 9.47 -11.49
N VAL A 117 -8.54 9.25 -10.57
CA VAL A 117 -7.71 10.27 -9.91
C VAL A 117 -6.34 10.28 -10.58
N GLU A 118 -6.06 11.34 -11.33
CA GLU A 118 -4.77 11.51 -12.02
C GLU A 118 -3.70 11.98 -11.05
N LEU A 119 -2.63 11.19 -10.91
CA LEU A 119 -1.50 11.48 -10.03
C LEU A 119 -0.50 12.40 -10.73
N ASN A 120 -0.27 13.59 -10.19
CA ASN A 120 0.64 14.57 -10.79
C ASN A 120 1.35 15.44 -9.72
N MET A 121 1.75 14.82 -8.63
CA MET A 121 2.44 15.46 -7.53
C MET A 121 3.97 15.40 -7.69
N LYS A 122 4.69 16.25 -6.94
CA LYS A 122 6.16 16.29 -6.84
C LYS A 122 6.70 15.80 -5.49
N GLU A 123 5.81 15.68 -4.53
CA GLU A 123 6.06 15.24 -3.15
C GLU A 123 4.85 14.42 -2.68
N PRO A 124 4.90 13.71 -1.54
CA PRO A 124 3.77 12.92 -1.06
C PRO A 124 2.50 13.75 -0.89
N GLU A 125 1.44 13.33 -1.54
CA GLU A 125 0.11 13.93 -1.42
C GLU A 125 -0.93 12.90 -1.02
N ARG A 126 -1.88 13.30 -0.16
CA ARG A 126 -3.03 12.46 0.20
C ARG A 126 -4.07 12.50 -0.91
N VAL A 127 -4.27 11.34 -1.55
CA VAL A 127 -5.20 11.17 -2.69
C VAL A 127 -6.53 10.51 -2.29
N TYR A 128 -6.58 9.91 -1.11
CA TYR A 128 -7.81 9.38 -0.53
C TYR A 128 -7.78 9.43 0.99
N GLU A 129 -8.95 9.63 1.58
CA GLU A 129 -9.14 9.61 3.03
C GLU A 129 -10.51 9.04 3.38
N SER A 130 -10.54 8.20 4.41
CA SER A 130 -11.74 7.72 5.08
C SER A 130 -11.68 8.02 6.58
N ARG A 131 -12.69 7.59 7.33
CA ARG A 131 -12.65 7.72 8.79
C ARG A 131 -11.50 6.94 9.44
N THR A 132 -11.03 5.85 8.85
CA THR A 132 -10.09 4.91 9.47
C THR A 132 -8.78 4.72 8.74
N ALA A 133 -8.67 5.14 7.49
CA ALA A 133 -7.47 4.97 6.67
C ALA A 133 -7.31 6.12 5.68
N GLU A 134 -6.09 6.33 5.24
CA GLU A 134 -5.74 7.26 4.16
C GLU A 134 -4.76 6.61 3.19
N LEU A 135 -4.78 7.09 1.95
CA LEU A 135 -3.85 6.73 0.88
C LEU A 135 -3.09 7.98 0.46
N LEU A 136 -1.77 7.91 0.50
CA LEU A 136 -0.89 8.90 -0.09
C LEU A 136 -0.24 8.29 -1.33
N ALA A 137 0.02 9.14 -2.33
CA ALA A 137 0.85 8.81 -3.48
C ALA A 137 2.07 9.74 -3.50
N PHE A 138 3.19 9.25 -4.01
CA PHE A 138 4.43 10.01 -4.12
C PHE A 138 5.20 9.62 -5.39
N PRO A 139 5.96 10.56 -6.01
CA PRO A 139 6.68 10.26 -7.24
C PRO A 139 7.86 9.31 -6.99
N MET A 140 8.18 8.50 -8.00
CA MET A 140 9.32 7.60 -8.04
C MET A 140 10.28 8.02 -9.15
N ASN A 141 11.54 7.60 -9.07
CA ASN A 141 12.57 7.92 -10.03
C ASN A 141 12.68 6.82 -11.11
N HIS A 142 11.80 6.87 -12.09
CA HIS A 142 11.77 5.91 -13.20
C HIS A 142 11.69 6.61 -14.57
N ARG A 143 11.82 5.85 -15.68
CA ARG A 143 11.83 6.38 -17.06
C ARG A 143 10.55 7.09 -17.46
N ILE A 144 9.41 6.64 -16.93
CA ILE A 144 8.10 7.24 -17.13
C ILE A 144 7.55 7.71 -15.79
N LYS A 145 6.52 8.54 -15.80
CA LYS A 145 5.85 8.95 -14.55
C LYS A 145 5.42 7.72 -13.77
N THR A 146 6.02 7.53 -12.63
CA THR A 146 5.82 6.39 -11.73
C THR A 146 5.56 6.91 -10.32
N PHE A 147 4.68 6.22 -9.59
CA PHE A 147 4.29 6.58 -8.24
C PHE A 147 4.42 5.39 -7.29
N GLY A 148 4.85 5.68 -6.06
CA GLY A 148 4.71 4.81 -4.92
C GLY A 148 3.47 5.19 -4.12
N PHE A 149 3.09 4.33 -3.17
CA PHE A 149 1.88 4.52 -2.35
C PHE A 149 2.17 4.24 -0.89
N ILE A 150 1.57 5.04 0.00
CA ILE A 150 1.49 4.74 1.42
C ILE A 150 0.04 4.59 1.79
N ILE A 151 -0.33 3.45 2.36
CA ILE A 151 -1.65 3.22 2.94
C ILE A 151 -1.46 3.07 4.44
N ARG A 152 -2.12 3.92 5.23
CA ARG A 152 -2.00 3.90 6.68
C ARG A 152 -3.33 4.07 7.39
N GLU A 153 -3.43 3.47 8.56
CA GLU A 153 -4.55 3.72 9.47
C GLU A 153 -4.46 5.12 10.04
N LYS A 154 -5.60 5.70 10.30
CA LYS A 154 -5.69 6.96 11.06
C LYS A 154 -5.66 6.66 12.56
N MET A 155 -5.20 7.64 13.34
CA MET A 155 -5.24 7.53 14.78
C MET A 155 -6.65 7.16 15.26
N PRO A 156 -6.77 6.11 16.09
CA PRO A 156 -8.06 5.76 16.66
C PRO A 156 -8.51 6.81 17.67
N PRO A 157 -9.82 6.92 17.93
CA PRO A 157 -10.30 7.67 19.08
C PRO A 157 -9.70 7.12 20.38
N TYR A 158 -9.45 8.00 21.33
CA TYR A 158 -9.03 7.56 22.68
C TYR A 158 -10.06 6.65 23.32
N ASN A 159 -9.59 5.71 24.12
CA ASN A 159 -10.41 4.96 25.06
C ASN A 159 -10.28 5.59 26.43
N VAL A 160 -11.41 5.69 27.16
CA VAL A 160 -11.43 6.22 28.52
C VAL A 160 -11.24 5.06 29.50
N HIS A 161 -10.34 5.26 30.48
CA HIS A 161 -10.12 4.29 31.56
C HIS A 161 -11.41 4.09 32.38
N LYS A 162 -11.78 2.84 32.65
CA LYS A 162 -12.98 2.54 33.44
C LYS A 162 -12.92 3.16 34.83
N GLU A 163 -11.73 3.16 35.42
CA GLU A 163 -11.42 3.75 36.71
C GLU A 163 -11.62 5.27 36.70
N ALA A 164 -11.25 5.95 35.61
CA ALA A 164 -11.47 7.39 35.45
C ALA A 164 -12.96 7.74 35.35
N ILE A 165 -13.75 6.91 34.65
CA ILE A 165 -15.22 7.10 34.57
C ILE A 165 -15.80 7.14 35.98
N SER A 166 -15.45 6.19 36.82
CA SER A 166 -15.94 6.09 38.19
C SER A 166 -15.35 7.17 39.09
N ARG A 167 -14.05 7.40 39.05
CA ARG A 167 -13.30 8.35 39.87
C ARG A 167 -13.79 9.79 39.70
N TYR A 168 -14.03 10.18 38.46
CA TYR A 168 -14.43 11.54 38.11
C TYR A 168 -15.94 11.69 37.89
N GLY A 169 -16.72 10.58 37.95
CA GLY A 169 -18.18 10.59 37.69
C GLY A 169 -18.47 11.18 36.30
N LEU A 170 -17.75 10.70 35.23
CA LEU A 170 -17.81 11.27 33.90
C LEU A 170 -19.20 11.10 33.27
N SER A 171 -19.74 12.18 32.75
CA SER A 171 -20.92 12.17 31.87
C SER A 171 -20.59 11.66 30.49
N LEU A 172 -21.59 11.27 29.69
CA LEU A 172 -21.42 10.84 28.30
C LEU A 172 -20.79 11.93 27.43
N THR A 173 -21.11 13.19 27.69
CA THR A 173 -20.52 14.33 26.99
C THR A 173 -19.01 14.44 27.28
N GLU A 174 -18.64 14.34 28.57
CA GLU A 174 -17.23 14.38 28.99
C GLU A 174 -16.43 13.19 28.44
N ILE A 175 -17.02 11.99 28.42
CA ILE A 175 -16.44 10.82 27.76
C ILE A 175 -16.23 11.10 26.28
N GLY A 176 -17.18 11.75 25.61
CA GLY A 176 -17.06 12.16 24.20
C GLY A 176 -15.91 13.15 23.99
N THR A 177 -15.70 14.10 24.89
CA THR A 177 -14.59 15.06 24.88
C THR A 177 -13.25 14.34 25.02
N LEU A 178 -13.10 13.48 26.02
CA LEU A 178 -11.89 12.67 26.23
C LEU A 178 -11.57 11.76 25.02
N LYS A 179 -12.59 11.19 24.38
CA LYS A 179 -12.41 10.37 23.18
C LYS A 179 -11.87 11.14 21.98
N ARG A 180 -12.02 12.44 21.93
CA ARG A 180 -11.42 13.33 20.92
C ARG A 180 -9.99 13.76 21.25
N GLY A 181 -9.47 13.38 22.43
CA GLY A 181 -8.14 13.78 22.91
C GLY A 181 -8.11 15.14 23.62
N GLU A 182 -9.29 15.66 23.99
CA GLU A 182 -9.44 16.97 24.64
C GLU A 182 -9.57 16.80 26.15
N ASP A 183 -9.08 17.76 26.92
CA ASP A 183 -9.30 17.83 28.37
C ASP A 183 -10.74 18.23 28.68
N VAL A 184 -11.29 17.75 29.79
CA VAL A 184 -12.60 18.15 30.26
C VAL A 184 -12.47 19.31 31.21
N LEU A 185 -13.13 20.43 30.86
CA LEU A 185 -13.22 21.63 31.71
C LEU A 185 -14.61 21.70 32.36
N ARG A 186 -14.68 21.62 33.69
CA ARG A 186 -15.92 21.72 34.46
C ARG A 186 -16.21 23.15 34.97
N PRO A 187 -17.47 23.50 35.16
CA PRO A 187 -17.80 24.73 35.89
C PRO A 187 -17.10 24.73 37.26
N GLY A 188 -16.48 25.85 37.62
CA GLY A 188 -15.69 25.96 38.85
C GLY A 188 -14.18 25.75 38.68
N GLY A 189 -13.71 25.53 37.42
CA GLY A 189 -12.29 25.52 37.10
C GLY A 189 -11.59 24.15 37.26
N THR A 190 -12.33 23.09 37.57
CA THR A 190 -11.76 21.74 37.62
C THR A 190 -11.45 21.23 36.22
N VAL A 191 -10.20 20.83 36.01
CA VAL A 191 -9.72 20.23 34.75
C VAL A 191 -9.53 18.72 34.97
N ILE A 192 -10.02 17.90 34.06
CA ILE A 192 -9.70 16.46 33.99
C ILE A 192 -8.82 16.28 32.74
N PRO A 193 -7.49 16.06 32.91
CA PRO A 193 -6.58 15.93 31.80
C PRO A 193 -6.89 14.66 30.99
N ASN A 194 -6.86 14.77 29.66
CA ASN A 194 -7.05 13.62 28.77
C ASN A 194 -6.00 12.54 29.05
N GLY A 195 -4.72 12.91 29.19
CA GLY A 195 -3.63 11.98 29.43
C GLY A 195 -3.71 11.17 30.73
N GLU A 196 -4.54 11.59 31.71
CA GLU A 196 -4.83 10.82 32.94
C GLU A 196 -6.07 9.93 32.82
N ALA A 197 -7.05 10.38 32.01
CA ALA A 197 -8.37 9.75 31.94
C ALA A 197 -8.55 8.84 30.72
N ALA A 198 -7.70 8.97 29.71
CA ALA A 198 -7.85 8.25 28.45
C ALA A 198 -6.50 7.82 27.87
N TYR A 199 -6.55 6.87 26.95
CA TYR A 199 -5.37 6.31 26.28
C TYR A 199 -5.67 5.96 24.83
N ILE A 200 -4.63 5.95 23.98
CA ILE A 200 -4.71 5.47 22.61
C ILE A 200 -4.71 3.93 22.64
N PRO A 201 -5.75 3.25 22.13
CA PRO A 201 -5.92 1.81 22.33
C PRO A 201 -4.94 0.94 21.52
N TYR A 202 -4.39 1.46 20.42
CA TYR A 202 -3.42 0.78 19.56
C TYR A 202 -2.69 1.80 18.68
N GLN A 203 -1.52 1.42 18.18
CA GLN A 203 -0.79 2.23 17.20
C GLN A 203 -1.37 2.01 15.80
N PRO A 204 -1.54 3.09 15.00
CA PRO A 204 -1.90 2.98 13.58
C PRO A 204 -0.85 2.20 12.80
N ARG A 205 -1.30 1.35 11.91
CA ARG A 205 -0.41 0.56 11.04
C ARG A 205 -0.27 1.21 9.68
N SER A 206 0.87 0.94 9.02
CA SER A 206 1.23 1.54 7.74
C SER A 206 1.94 0.56 6.82
N TYR A 207 1.66 0.70 5.54
CA TYR A 207 2.29 -0.03 4.46
C TYR A 207 2.74 0.95 3.39
N ALA A 208 3.97 0.81 2.89
CA ALA A 208 4.47 1.54 1.73
C ALA A 208 4.81 0.57 0.60
N TYR A 209 4.44 0.96 -0.61
CA TYR A 209 4.76 0.29 -1.86
C TYR A 209 5.68 1.19 -2.68
N CYS A 210 6.92 0.78 -2.84
CA CYS A 210 7.89 1.36 -3.75
C CYS A 210 7.98 0.50 -5.00
N SER A 211 7.39 1.00 -6.08
CA SER A 211 7.43 0.40 -7.41
C SER A 211 8.80 0.62 -8.07
N ASP A 212 8.88 0.46 -9.37
CA ASP A 212 10.08 0.64 -10.19
C ASP A 212 10.74 1.98 -9.94
N THR A 213 11.99 1.95 -9.49
CA THR A 213 12.73 3.16 -9.13
C THR A 213 14.23 2.97 -9.07
N ALA A 214 14.97 3.92 -9.63
CA ALA A 214 16.34 4.15 -9.18
C ALA A 214 16.31 4.83 -7.81
N PRO A 215 17.29 4.61 -6.91
CA PRO A 215 17.37 5.27 -5.64
C PRO A 215 17.42 6.79 -5.77
N PHE A 216 16.80 7.51 -4.82
CA PHE A 216 16.88 8.96 -4.70
C PHE A 216 16.73 9.37 -3.21
N PRO A 217 17.34 10.50 -2.80
CA PRO A 217 17.52 10.82 -1.38
C PRO A 217 16.22 11.02 -0.61
N GLU A 218 15.20 11.62 -1.24
CA GLU A 218 13.95 12.00 -0.58
C GLU A 218 13.09 10.79 -0.19
N LEU A 219 13.26 9.64 -0.87
CA LEU A 219 12.43 8.47 -0.66
C LEU A 219 12.42 8.00 0.79
N ALA A 220 13.58 7.93 1.43
CA ALA A 220 13.69 7.47 2.81
C ALA A 220 12.91 8.36 3.80
N GLU A 221 12.89 9.68 3.58
CA GLU A 221 12.10 10.60 4.39
C GLU A 221 10.60 10.44 4.16
N TRP A 222 10.17 10.19 2.91
CA TRP A 222 8.76 10.05 2.58
C TRP A 222 8.11 8.80 3.17
N ILE A 223 8.87 7.70 3.25
CA ILE A 223 8.39 6.41 3.78
C ILE A 223 8.85 6.14 5.23
N LYS A 224 9.33 7.17 5.90
CA LYS A 224 9.93 7.06 7.23
C LYS A 224 9.03 6.35 8.24
N GLY A 225 9.59 5.33 8.89
CA GLY A 225 8.98 4.61 9.99
C GLY A 225 7.74 3.79 9.63
N VAL A 226 7.49 3.48 8.35
CA VAL A 226 6.37 2.58 8.00
C VAL A 226 6.61 1.18 8.56
N ASP A 227 5.53 0.49 8.96
CA ASP A 227 5.62 -0.83 9.58
C ASP A 227 6.07 -1.92 8.60
N LEU A 228 5.58 -1.87 7.35
CA LEU A 228 5.98 -2.75 6.27
C LEU A 228 6.27 -1.93 5.01
N LEU A 229 7.48 -2.07 4.48
CA LEU A 229 7.89 -1.54 3.20
C LEU A 229 7.96 -2.69 2.18
N TYR A 230 7.24 -2.60 1.07
CA TYR A 230 7.57 -3.35 -0.14
C TYR A 230 8.43 -2.46 -1.05
N HIS A 231 9.58 -2.97 -1.46
CA HIS A 231 10.48 -2.26 -2.37
C HIS A 231 10.90 -3.19 -3.50
N GLU A 232 10.95 -2.68 -4.73
CA GLU A 232 11.52 -3.43 -5.83
C GLU A 232 12.99 -3.73 -5.58
N ALA A 233 13.45 -4.89 -5.97
CA ALA A 233 14.85 -5.27 -6.02
C ALA A 233 15.07 -6.12 -7.28
N THR A 234 14.96 -5.46 -8.42
CA THR A 234 14.98 -6.13 -9.73
C THR A 234 16.28 -6.87 -9.96
N PHE A 235 17.40 -6.36 -9.40
CA PHE A 235 18.73 -6.90 -9.64
C PHE A 235 19.49 -7.18 -8.34
N PRO A 236 20.38 -8.20 -8.33
CA PRO A 236 21.37 -8.35 -7.26
C PRO A 236 22.43 -7.23 -7.32
N ALA A 237 23.20 -7.08 -6.25
CA ALA A 237 24.20 -6.02 -6.11
C ALA A 237 25.21 -5.97 -7.28
N GLU A 238 25.64 -7.13 -7.77
CA GLU A 238 26.59 -7.25 -8.88
C GLU A 238 26.09 -6.65 -10.21
N MET A 239 24.77 -6.50 -10.37
CA MET A 239 24.15 -5.91 -11.56
C MET A 239 23.85 -4.41 -11.42
N PHE A 240 24.60 -3.70 -10.60
CA PHE A 240 24.41 -2.27 -10.34
C PHE A 240 24.32 -1.42 -11.62
N GLU A 241 25.21 -1.64 -12.58
CA GLU A 241 25.20 -0.87 -13.86
C GLU A 241 23.90 -1.09 -14.65
N MET A 242 23.36 -2.31 -14.61
CA MET A 242 22.07 -2.62 -15.24
C MET A 242 20.92 -1.92 -14.52
N ALA A 243 20.91 -1.94 -13.18
CA ALA A 243 19.93 -1.23 -12.38
C ALA A 243 19.91 0.26 -12.71
N VAL A 244 21.05 0.91 -12.73
CA VAL A 244 21.19 2.33 -13.12
C VAL A 244 20.66 2.58 -14.53
N LYS A 245 21.06 1.75 -15.51
CA LYS A 245 20.65 1.88 -16.91
C LYS A 245 19.15 1.74 -17.12
N THR A 246 18.49 0.92 -16.29
CA THR A 246 17.07 0.60 -16.42
C THR A 246 16.19 1.37 -15.43
N PHE A 247 16.76 2.22 -14.57
CA PHE A 247 16.05 2.96 -13.51
C PHE A 247 15.37 2.04 -12.52
N HIS A 248 16.12 1.04 -12.06
CA HIS A 248 15.70 0.10 -11.01
C HIS A 248 16.69 0.10 -9.84
N SER A 249 16.34 -0.61 -8.80
CA SER A 249 17.17 -0.79 -7.62
C SER A 249 17.81 -2.17 -7.57
N THR A 250 18.99 -2.22 -6.94
CA THR A 250 19.59 -3.48 -6.50
C THR A 250 19.09 -3.85 -5.10
N THR A 251 19.32 -5.11 -4.71
CA THR A 251 19.09 -5.63 -3.35
C THR A 251 19.68 -4.74 -2.27
N LEU A 252 20.97 -4.36 -2.39
CA LEU A 252 21.62 -3.50 -1.39
C LEU A 252 21.02 -2.09 -1.35
N GLN A 253 20.59 -1.55 -2.47
CA GLN A 253 19.94 -0.23 -2.52
C GLN A 253 18.54 -0.26 -1.87
N ALA A 254 17.76 -1.31 -2.11
CA ALA A 254 16.46 -1.51 -1.44
C ALA A 254 16.64 -1.63 0.09
N ALA A 255 17.60 -2.44 0.54
CA ALA A 255 17.92 -2.59 1.96
C ALA A 255 18.44 -1.29 2.60
N GLN A 256 19.26 -0.52 1.85
CA GLN A 256 19.75 0.79 2.29
C GLN A 256 18.59 1.78 2.48
N THR A 257 17.67 1.84 1.53
CA THR A 257 16.45 2.68 1.64
C THR A 257 15.63 2.31 2.87
N ALA A 258 15.42 1.02 3.13
CA ALA A 258 14.69 0.53 4.30
C ALA A 258 15.37 0.93 5.62
N ARG A 259 16.71 0.81 5.69
CA ARG A 259 17.51 1.20 6.84
C ARG A 259 17.42 2.70 7.11
N ASP A 260 17.62 3.51 6.09
CA ASP A 260 17.66 4.97 6.20
C ASP A 260 16.28 5.54 6.55
N ALA A 261 15.21 4.90 6.07
CA ALA A 261 13.83 5.23 6.45
C ALA A 261 13.42 4.70 7.83
N GLY A 262 14.20 3.78 8.43
CA GLY A 262 13.88 3.18 9.73
C GLY A 262 12.56 2.41 9.72
N VAL A 263 12.27 1.68 8.65
CA VAL A 263 11.02 0.90 8.52
C VAL A 263 11.00 -0.29 9.48
N GLY A 264 9.81 -0.78 9.81
CA GLY A 264 9.68 -1.93 10.70
C GLY A 264 10.13 -3.24 10.05
N ARG A 265 9.76 -3.48 8.79
CA ARG A 265 10.09 -4.69 8.01
C ARG A 265 10.20 -4.34 6.53
N LEU A 266 11.18 -4.95 5.85
CA LEU A 266 11.33 -4.87 4.40
C LEU A 266 10.83 -6.16 3.73
N LEU A 267 10.02 -6.00 2.73
CA LEU A 267 9.62 -7.05 1.80
C LEU A 267 10.10 -6.66 0.41
N VAL A 268 10.83 -7.53 -0.26
CA VAL A 268 11.29 -7.27 -1.63
C VAL A 268 10.62 -8.16 -2.64
N GLY A 269 10.48 -7.64 -3.86
CA GLY A 269 9.92 -8.34 -5.01
C GLY A 269 10.33 -7.66 -6.32
N HIS A 270 9.55 -7.88 -7.39
CA HIS A 270 9.82 -7.35 -8.71
C HIS A 270 11.14 -7.90 -9.28
N TYR A 271 11.28 -9.23 -9.23
CA TYR A 271 12.52 -9.92 -9.61
C TYR A 271 12.69 -10.05 -11.12
N SER A 272 13.89 -9.80 -11.59
CA SER A 272 14.24 -10.06 -12.99
C SER A 272 14.02 -11.54 -13.35
N SER A 273 13.41 -11.79 -14.51
CA SER A 273 13.22 -13.15 -15.07
C SER A 273 14.53 -13.87 -15.38
N ARG A 274 15.69 -13.16 -15.35
CA ARG A 274 17.03 -13.76 -15.50
C ARG A 274 17.37 -14.75 -14.39
N PHE A 275 16.72 -14.60 -13.23
CA PHE A 275 17.02 -15.41 -12.04
C PHE A 275 15.85 -16.35 -11.74
N PRO A 276 15.98 -17.65 -12.04
CA PRO A 276 14.97 -18.65 -11.70
C PRO A 276 14.72 -18.74 -10.19
N SER A 277 15.79 -18.75 -9.36
CA SER A 277 15.73 -18.59 -7.90
C SER A 277 16.28 -17.22 -7.50
N VAL A 278 15.69 -16.66 -6.45
CA VAL A 278 16.07 -15.36 -5.86
C VAL A 278 16.50 -15.50 -4.39
N ASP A 279 16.63 -16.72 -3.89
CA ASP A 279 16.94 -16.98 -2.47
C ASP A 279 18.25 -16.30 -2.04
N PHE A 280 19.24 -16.23 -2.93
CA PHE A 280 20.51 -15.57 -2.67
C PHE A 280 20.38 -14.05 -2.45
N TYR A 281 19.29 -13.41 -2.89
CA TYR A 281 19.01 -12.00 -2.59
C TYR A 281 18.93 -11.75 -1.09
N LEU A 282 18.41 -12.74 -0.34
CA LEU A 282 18.20 -12.60 1.10
C LEU A 282 19.52 -12.41 1.85
N ASP A 283 20.57 -13.08 1.41
CA ASP A 283 21.89 -12.95 2.02
C ASP A 283 22.43 -11.53 1.86
N GLU A 284 22.34 -10.95 0.66
CA GLU A 284 22.74 -9.56 0.40
C GLU A 284 21.90 -8.57 1.22
N LEU A 285 20.59 -8.68 1.17
CA LEU A 285 19.65 -7.80 1.85
C LEU A 285 19.88 -7.74 3.36
N LYS A 286 20.05 -8.92 4.00
CA LYS A 286 20.22 -9.03 5.44
C LYS A 286 21.54 -8.48 5.96
N THR A 287 22.56 -8.30 5.11
CA THR A 287 23.80 -7.62 5.50
C THR A 287 23.58 -6.16 5.85
N VAL A 288 22.54 -5.53 5.27
CA VAL A 288 22.21 -4.10 5.45
C VAL A 288 20.97 -3.90 6.32
N PHE A 289 19.92 -4.69 6.10
CA PHE A 289 18.67 -4.61 6.84
C PHE A 289 18.19 -6.02 7.24
N PRO A 290 18.48 -6.47 8.48
CA PRO A 290 18.23 -7.85 8.91
C PRO A 290 16.75 -8.27 8.89
N ASN A 291 15.81 -7.33 9.15
CA ASN A 291 14.37 -7.63 9.14
C ASN A 291 13.78 -7.57 7.73
N THR A 292 14.32 -8.44 6.86
CA THR A 292 13.96 -8.53 5.43
C THR A 292 13.43 -9.91 5.09
N GLU A 293 12.40 -9.92 4.25
CA GLU A 293 11.80 -11.12 3.64
C GLU A 293 11.71 -10.97 2.12
N LEU A 294 11.74 -12.09 1.42
CA LEU A 294 11.45 -12.17 -0.02
C LEU A 294 9.96 -12.40 -0.21
N ALA A 295 9.33 -11.66 -1.12
CA ALA A 295 7.96 -11.91 -1.53
C ALA A 295 7.91 -13.00 -2.59
N HIS A 296 6.96 -13.93 -2.45
CA HIS A 296 6.59 -14.87 -3.49
C HIS A 296 5.12 -14.71 -3.86
N ASP A 297 4.78 -15.20 -5.02
CA ASP A 297 3.40 -15.18 -5.48
C ASP A 297 2.50 -15.98 -4.53
N LEU A 298 1.37 -15.37 -4.16
CA LEU A 298 0.38 -15.85 -3.20
C LEU A 298 0.80 -15.81 -1.72
N ASP A 299 1.95 -15.24 -1.38
CA ASP A 299 2.30 -14.97 0.01
C ASP A 299 1.33 -13.98 0.67
N GLU A 300 1.15 -14.17 1.98
CA GLU A 300 0.32 -13.32 2.82
C GLU A 300 1.12 -12.80 4.03
N PHE A 301 1.13 -11.48 4.21
CA PHE A 301 1.86 -10.81 5.28
C PHE A 301 0.91 -10.00 6.16
N GLU A 302 0.81 -10.36 7.42
CA GLU A 302 0.06 -9.56 8.39
C GLU A 302 0.94 -8.45 8.97
N ILE A 303 0.38 -7.25 9.09
CA ILE A 303 0.94 -6.17 9.89
C ILE A 303 0.20 -6.20 11.24
N PRO A 304 0.87 -6.66 12.32
CA PRO A 304 0.21 -6.93 13.59
C PRO A 304 -0.29 -5.66 14.26
N LEU A 305 -1.42 -5.76 14.97
CA LEU A 305 -1.95 -4.67 15.77
C LEU A 305 -1.24 -4.64 17.13
N LEU A 306 -0.44 -3.60 17.33
CA LEU A 306 0.19 -3.35 18.63
C LEU A 306 -0.78 -2.61 19.54
N LYS A 307 -1.24 -3.27 20.60
CA LYS A 307 -2.10 -2.65 21.64
C LYS A 307 -1.22 -1.95 22.66
N ASN A 308 -1.64 -0.76 23.08
CA ASN A 308 -1.04 -0.01 24.17
C ASN A 308 -1.57 -0.48 25.54
#